data_fc01a431a11d6c0f759bb756f88e18ad
#
_entry.id   fc01a431a11d6c0f759bb756f88e18ad
#
_cell.length_a   1.000
_cell.length_b   1.000
_cell.length_c   1.000
_cell.angle_alpha   90.00
_cell.angle_beta   90.00
_cell.angle_gamma   90.00
#
_symmetry.space_group_name_H-M   'P 1'
#
loop_
_entity.id
_entity.type
_entity.pdbx_description
1 polymer ?
#
loop_
_entity_poly.entity_id
_entity_poly.type
_entity_poly.pdbx_seq_one_letter_code
_entity_poly.pdbx_strand_id
1 'polypeptide(L)'
;MSRFGLFLCKKHGKYNKLRRSVSKYSLWRRATAVMMVLALTAGLTACSGNGKTDGTQSADEVQLYAWPLGSSSPEDTVTQIYAEKFADEVDRLSDGKMKINVYPNSVLGGDRELLESCKDGDIPFVVQNTAPQVTFMKDTAVFDMPALFDNIDEVREHVDNPKFMKLMQQVYNDAGYELLGYADQGFRVMTTNKKIESLADFKGQKIRTMENSYHMAYWKALGASPTPMTFSEVYIGLQQGTIDAQENPYEVIVSNKLYEQQDYVVETNHLPHLISLIVSDEFMQGLSDEQQQIIREAAETAKQYAREQSDERIASKIKTIEDSGTQIITLSDEVHEQIRKECQPIYESIEKNVSSDIVDAYLTQ
;
A
#
# COMPACT_ATOMS: atom_id res chain seq x y z
N MET A 1 4.36 -16.35 61.79
CA MET A 1 5.71 -15.99 62.25
C MET A 1 6.73 -16.33 61.16
N SER A 2 7.32 -15.25 60.63
CA SER A 2 8.69 -15.08 60.05
C SER A 2 9.17 -15.98 58.94
N ARG A 3 9.34 -15.40 57.80
CA ARG A 3 10.48 -15.29 56.88
C ARG A 3 10.05 -15.10 55.45
N PHE A 4 9.79 -13.87 55.07
CA PHE A 4 9.91 -13.43 53.66
C PHE A 4 10.34 -11.95 53.71
N GLY A 5 11.59 -11.73 53.60
CA GLY A 5 12.21 -10.43 53.46
C GLY A 5 13.70 -10.61 53.13
N LEU A 6 14.06 -10.16 51.96
CA LEU A 6 15.40 -9.92 51.36
C LEU A 6 15.58 -10.64 50.00
N PHE A 7 15.01 -10.07 48.95
CA PHE A 7 15.57 -10.25 47.60
C PHE A 7 15.05 -9.14 46.64
N LEU A 8 15.25 -7.89 47.03
CA LEU A 8 14.96 -6.75 46.16
C LEU A 8 15.99 -5.63 46.41
N CYS A 9 17.22 -5.87 45.96
CA CYS A 9 18.18 -4.78 45.81
C CYS A 9 19.45 -5.24 45.07
N LYS A 10 19.40 -5.52 43.79
CA LYS A 10 20.59 -5.64 42.92
C LYS A 10 20.28 -5.66 41.42
N LYS A 11 19.35 -4.87 40.89
CA LYS A 11 19.12 -4.76 39.45
C LYS A 11 19.11 -3.33 38.88
N HIS A 12 19.47 -2.31 39.63
CA HIS A 12 19.47 -0.91 39.15
C HIS A 12 20.83 -0.39 38.62
N GLY A 13 21.89 -1.19 38.67
CA GLY A 13 23.25 -0.75 38.30
C GLY A 13 23.66 -0.94 36.83
N LYS A 14 22.93 -1.73 36.05
CA LYS A 14 23.36 -2.05 34.66
C LYS A 14 22.69 -1.20 33.58
N TYR A 15 21.57 -0.55 33.84
CA TYR A 15 20.85 0.26 32.82
C TYR A 15 21.46 1.64 32.57
N ASN A 16 22.18 2.21 33.51
CA ASN A 16 22.80 3.54 33.37
C ASN A 16 24.14 3.55 32.60
N LYS A 17 24.76 2.40 32.33
CA LYS A 17 26.00 2.33 31.54
C LYS A 17 25.74 2.24 30.03
N LEU A 18 24.58 1.71 29.60
CA LEU A 18 24.22 1.61 28.17
C LEU A 18 23.74 2.95 27.59
N ARG A 19 23.09 3.81 28.38
CA ARG A 19 22.63 5.13 27.91
C ARG A 19 23.74 6.15 27.67
N ARG A 20 24.94 5.97 28.26
CA ARG A 20 26.11 6.85 28.02
C ARG A 20 26.96 6.47 26.80
N SER A 21 26.80 5.26 26.26
CA SER A 21 27.54 4.79 25.11
C SER A 21 26.89 5.23 23.77
N VAL A 22 25.56 5.30 23.71
CA VAL A 22 24.82 5.70 22.50
C VAL A 22 24.99 7.19 22.18
N SER A 23 25.13 8.04 23.21
CA SER A 23 25.32 9.49 23.02
C SER A 23 26.69 9.88 22.43
N LYS A 24 27.72 9.04 22.55
CA LYS A 24 29.07 9.35 21.99
C LYS A 24 29.22 8.99 20.53
N TYR A 25 28.39 8.06 20.00
CA TYR A 25 28.47 7.67 18.60
C TYR A 25 27.75 8.66 17.67
N SER A 26 26.76 9.41 18.15
CA SER A 26 26.03 10.40 17.34
C SER A 26 26.85 11.68 17.08
N LEU A 27 27.73 12.04 18.01
CA LEU A 27 28.61 13.22 17.87
C LEU A 27 29.79 13.00 16.92
N TRP A 28 30.27 11.77 16.79
CA TRP A 28 31.37 11.46 15.86
C TRP A 28 30.90 11.35 14.40
N ARG A 29 29.69 10.90 14.16
CA ARG A 29 29.12 10.84 12.79
C ARG A 29 28.81 12.23 12.22
N ARG A 30 28.55 13.24 13.05
CA ARG A 30 28.35 14.62 12.59
C ARG A 30 29.66 15.38 12.32
N ALA A 31 30.76 14.97 12.94
CA ALA A 31 32.08 15.58 12.71
C ALA A 31 32.77 15.06 11.43
N THR A 32 32.49 13.83 10.99
CA THR A 32 33.07 13.26 9.76
C THR A 32 32.36 13.72 8.49
N ALA A 33 31.07 14.07 8.56
CA ALA A 33 30.32 14.59 7.41
C ALA A 33 30.72 16.05 7.04
N VAL A 34 31.17 16.85 7.99
CA VAL A 34 31.59 18.24 7.75
C VAL A 34 33.01 18.32 7.18
N MET A 35 33.89 17.34 7.40
CA MET A 35 35.25 17.35 6.86
C MET A 35 35.38 16.89 5.40
N MET A 36 34.40 16.18 4.84
CA MET A 36 34.43 15.74 3.43
C MET A 36 33.97 16.83 2.43
N VAL A 37 33.27 17.85 2.88
CA VAL A 37 32.81 18.95 2.00
C VAL A 37 33.88 20.03 1.79
N LEU A 38 34.91 20.11 2.64
CA LEU A 38 35.98 21.14 2.57
C LEU A 38 37.20 20.75 1.74
N ALA A 39 37.27 19.51 1.19
CA ALA A 39 38.43 19.03 0.43
C ALA A 39 38.27 19.16 -1.10
N LEU A 40 37.15 19.60 -1.61
CA LEU A 40 36.85 19.69 -3.07
C LEU A 40 36.91 21.11 -3.65
N THR A 41 37.26 22.13 -2.86
CA THR A 41 37.31 23.55 -3.34
C THR A 41 38.73 24.14 -3.56
N ALA A 42 39.77 23.30 -3.49
CA ALA A 42 41.17 23.80 -3.63
C ALA A 42 41.90 23.29 -4.90
N GLY A 43 41.26 23.41 -6.07
CA GLY A 43 41.87 22.87 -7.29
C GLY A 43 41.57 23.58 -8.60
N LEU A 44 41.21 24.87 -8.60
CA LEU A 44 41.05 25.64 -9.86
C LEU A 44 41.43 27.11 -9.70
N THR A 45 42.76 27.38 -9.53
CA THR A 45 43.28 28.72 -9.80
C THR A 45 44.69 28.61 -10.38
N ALA A 46 44.78 28.45 -11.67
CA ALA A 46 45.93 28.89 -12.46
C ALA A 46 45.57 28.82 -13.94
N CYS A 47 45.15 29.95 -14.51
CA CYS A 47 45.62 30.44 -15.81
C CYS A 47 45.02 31.82 -16.07
N SER A 48 45.83 32.84 -15.77
CA SER A 48 45.60 34.21 -16.24
C SER A 48 45.91 34.28 -17.73
N GLY A 49 44.91 34.61 -18.53
CA GLY A 49 45.05 34.95 -19.94
C GLY A 49 43.99 35.97 -20.32
N ASN A 50 44.44 37.19 -20.58
CA ASN A 50 43.65 38.34 -20.95
C ASN A 50 43.04 38.16 -22.36
N GLY A 51 41.72 38.09 -22.45
CA GLY A 51 40.98 38.06 -23.70
C GLY A 51 39.54 38.46 -23.46
N LYS A 52 39.18 39.66 -23.91
CA LYS A 52 37.78 40.10 -24.01
C LYS A 52 37.03 39.16 -24.96
N THR A 53 36.01 38.54 -24.48
CA THR A 53 34.96 37.96 -25.31
C THR A 53 33.60 38.14 -24.64
N ASP A 54 32.69 38.63 -25.49
CA ASP A 54 31.29 38.89 -25.23
C ASP A 54 30.52 37.70 -24.65
N GLY A 55 29.54 38.00 -23.83
CA GLY A 55 28.26 37.31 -23.69
C GLY A 55 28.32 35.79 -23.53
N THR A 56 28.73 35.29 -22.37
CA THR A 56 28.37 33.94 -21.99
C THR A 56 26.98 34.01 -21.35
N GLN A 57 25.96 33.59 -22.10
CA GLN A 57 24.70 33.14 -21.53
C GLN A 57 25.07 32.08 -20.49
N SER A 58 24.73 32.32 -19.23
CA SER A 58 24.68 31.30 -18.22
C SER A 58 23.72 30.24 -18.77
N ALA A 59 24.23 29.06 -19.10
CA ALA A 59 23.36 27.92 -19.27
C ALA A 59 22.64 27.79 -17.92
N ASP A 60 21.35 28.04 -17.90
CA ASP A 60 20.51 27.75 -16.74
C ASP A 60 20.78 26.28 -16.39
N GLU A 61 21.38 26.04 -15.22
CA GLU A 61 21.54 24.68 -14.71
C GLU A 61 20.12 24.10 -14.53
N VAL A 62 19.75 23.14 -15.40
CA VAL A 62 18.47 22.45 -15.31
C VAL A 62 18.50 21.66 -14.02
N GLN A 63 17.70 22.08 -13.04
CA GLN A 63 17.57 21.35 -11.79
C GLN A 63 16.80 20.07 -12.04
N LEU A 64 17.44 18.92 -11.75
CA LEU A 64 16.85 17.60 -11.88
C LEU A 64 16.38 17.12 -10.50
N TYR A 65 15.19 16.57 -10.45
CA TYR A 65 14.59 15.97 -9.26
C TYR A 65 14.40 14.48 -9.46
N ALA A 66 14.68 13.69 -8.43
CA ALA A 66 14.44 12.24 -8.44
C ALA A 66 13.94 11.78 -7.08
N TRP A 67 12.77 11.15 -7.04
CA TRP A 67 12.11 10.74 -5.81
C TRP A 67 11.73 9.25 -5.83
N PRO A 68 11.80 8.55 -4.68
CA PRO A 68 11.34 7.18 -4.58
C PRO A 68 9.82 7.10 -4.51
N LEU A 69 9.27 6.03 -5.12
CA LEU A 69 7.91 5.55 -4.93
C LEU A 69 7.99 4.10 -4.44
N GLY A 70 7.39 3.81 -3.28
CA GLY A 70 7.38 2.47 -2.70
C GLY A 70 6.06 1.73 -2.92
N SER A 71 6.15 0.41 -3.11
CA SER A 71 5.01 -0.51 -3.10
C SER A 71 5.39 -1.85 -2.50
N SER A 72 4.47 -2.45 -1.72
CA SER A 72 4.62 -3.82 -1.24
C SER A 72 4.21 -4.87 -2.28
N SER A 73 3.49 -4.44 -3.33
CA SER A 73 2.96 -5.32 -4.38
C SER A 73 4.07 -5.88 -5.27
N PRO A 74 3.88 -7.10 -5.82
CA PRO A 74 4.82 -7.68 -6.76
C PRO A 74 4.79 -6.99 -8.12
N GLU A 75 5.86 -7.21 -8.88
CA GLU A 75 5.90 -6.88 -10.30
C GLU A 75 4.77 -7.61 -11.07
N ASP A 76 4.48 -7.16 -12.29
CA ASP A 76 3.42 -7.72 -13.15
C ASP A 76 2.01 -7.67 -12.50
N THR A 77 1.72 -6.59 -11.76
CA THR A 77 0.39 -6.28 -11.22
C THR A 77 -0.06 -4.90 -11.66
N VAL A 78 -1.37 -4.64 -11.62
CA VAL A 78 -1.90 -3.29 -11.90
C VAL A 78 -1.36 -2.26 -10.91
N THR A 79 -1.06 -2.65 -9.67
CA THR A 79 -0.39 -1.76 -8.71
C THR A 79 0.96 -1.26 -9.24
N GLN A 80 1.78 -2.17 -9.80
CA GLN A 80 3.06 -1.81 -10.41
C GLN A 80 2.85 -0.97 -11.67
N ILE A 81 1.93 -1.37 -12.53
CA ILE A 81 1.58 -0.63 -13.76
C ILE A 81 1.13 0.79 -13.44
N TYR A 82 0.33 0.98 -12.38
CA TYR A 82 -0.09 2.31 -11.92
C TYR A 82 1.11 3.16 -11.51
N ALA A 83 2.02 2.58 -10.71
CA ALA A 83 3.22 3.27 -10.26
C ALA A 83 4.17 3.65 -11.42
N GLU A 84 4.40 2.73 -12.36
CA GLU A 84 5.26 2.94 -13.53
C GLU A 84 4.65 3.98 -14.49
N LYS A 85 3.35 3.87 -14.77
CA LYS A 85 2.66 4.85 -15.62
C LYS A 85 2.67 6.24 -14.99
N PHE A 86 2.51 6.36 -13.69
CA PHE A 86 2.67 7.62 -12.97
C PHE A 86 4.08 8.19 -13.14
N ALA A 87 5.10 7.35 -12.96
CA ALA A 87 6.50 7.74 -13.12
C ALA A 87 6.80 8.24 -14.54
N ASP A 88 6.33 7.51 -15.56
CA ASP A 88 6.50 7.87 -16.97
C ASP A 88 5.80 9.20 -17.31
N GLU A 89 4.60 9.44 -16.78
CA GLU A 89 3.86 10.68 -17.02
C GLU A 89 4.51 11.89 -16.33
N VAL A 90 5.04 11.70 -15.12
CA VAL A 90 5.80 12.75 -14.42
C VAL A 90 7.06 13.15 -15.22
N ASP A 91 7.82 12.16 -15.71
CA ASP A 91 9.00 12.40 -16.57
C ASP A 91 8.59 13.13 -17.86
N ARG A 92 7.55 12.68 -18.53
CA ARG A 92 7.02 13.25 -19.78
C ARG A 92 6.53 14.69 -19.61
N LEU A 93 5.69 14.94 -18.59
CA LEU A 93 5.06 16.26 -18.37
C LEU A 93 6.08 17.29 -17.87
N SER A 94 7.14 16.85 -17.21
CA SER A 94 8.21 17.72 -16.73
C SER A 94 9.35 17.94 -17.73
N ASP A 95 9.26 17.45 -18.97
CA ASP A 95 10.35 17.45 -19.94
C ASP A 95 11.65 16.82 -19.38
N GLY A 96 11.52 15.73 -18.62
CA GLY A 96 12.64 15.00 -18.02
C GLY A 96 13.25 15.63 -16.78
N LYS A 97 12.66 16.69 -16.23
CA LYS A 97 13.19 17.39 -15.04
C LYS A 97 12.82 16.72 -13.73
N MET A 98 11.71 15.98 -13.70
CA MET A 98 11.23 15.25 -12.53
C MET A 98 11.18 13.76 -12.84
N LYS A 99 11.73 12.96 -11.94
CA LYS A 99 11.75 11.49 -12.07
C LYS A 99 11.21 10.81 -10.82
N ILE A 100 10.44 9.76 -11.02
CA ILE A 100 9.99 8.87 -9.96
C ILE A 100 10.70 7.53 -10.15
N ASN A 101 11.40 7.06 -9.12
CA ASN A 101 12.04 5.75 -9.10
C ASN A 101 11.11 4.78 -8.38
N VAL A 102 10.57 3.80 -9.09
CA VAL A 102 9.60 2.83 -8.54
C VAL A 102 10.31 1.65 -7.91
N TYR A 103 9.90 1.28 -6.68
CA TYR A 103 10.45 0.19 -5.88
C TYR A 103 9.33 -0.76 -5.44
N PRO A 104 9.06 -1.85 -6.20
CA PRO A 104 8.05 -2.86 -5.86
C PRO A 104 8.56 -3.87 -4.83
N ASN A 105 7.78 -4.94 -4.60
CA ASN A 105 8.17 -6.13 -3.82
C ASN A 105 8.63 -5.85 -2.38
N SER A 106 8.08 -4.82 -1.74
CA SER A 106 8.49 -4.42 -0.38
C SER A 106 9.97 -4.09 -0.23
N VAL A 107 10.68 -3.68 -1.31
CA VAL A 107 12.11 -3.34 -1.27
C VAL A 107 12.38 -2.18 -0.29
N LEU A 108 11.44 -1.23 -0.19
CA LEU A 108 11.53 -0.10 0.75
C LEU A 108 10.73 -0.32 2.05
N GLY A 109 10.08 -1.47 2.24
CA GLY A 109 9.29 -1.83 3.41
C GLY A 109 7.94 -2.43 3.05
N GLY A 110 7.24 -2.99 4.04
CA GLY A 110 5.85 -3.43 3.91
C GLY A 110 4.87 -2.25 3.95
N ASP A 111 3.56 -2.54 3.88
CA ASP A 111 2.52 -1.50 3.77
C ASP A 111 2.57 -0.48 4.92
N ARG A 112 2.79 -0.94 6.16
CA ARG A 112 2.89 -0.09 7.35
C ARG A 112 4.11 0.83 7.29
N GLU A 113 5.30 0.26 7.04
CA GLU A 113 6.56 0.99 6.98
C GLU A 113 6.53 2.03 5.85
N LEU A 114 5.90 1.72 4.72
CA LEU A 114 5.73 2.65 3.61
C LEU A 114 4.84 3.84 3.98
N LEU A 115 3.73 3.61 4.71
CA LEU A 115 2.87 4.70 5.20
C LEU A 115 3.60 5.60 6.20
N GLU A 116 4.32 5.00 7.15
CA GLU A 116 5.12 5.75 8.13
C GLU A 116 6.19 6.59 7.43
N SER A 117 6.95 5.99 6.50
CA SER A 117 7.99 6.70 5.74
C SER A 117 7.43 7.76 4.79
N CYS A 118 6.22 7.57 4.24
CA CYS A 118 5.56 8.57 3.40
C CYS A 118 5.14 9.77 4.24
N LYS A 119 4.56 9.54 5.40
CA LYS A 119 4.17 10.61 6.33
C LYS A 119 5.37 11.45 6.78
N ASP A 120 6.50 10.79 7.03
CA ASP A 120 7.74 11.45 7.47
C ASP A 120 8.52 12.10 6.29
N GLY A 121 8.05 11.91 5.05
CA GLY A 121 8.66 12.48 3.82
C GLY A 121 9.89 11.75 3.31
N ASP A 122 10.33 10.66 3.95
CA ASP A 122 11.50 9.87 3.52
C ASP A 122 11.24 9.12 2.19
N ILE A 123 10.01 8.63 1.98
CA ILE A 123 9.51 8.03 0.74
C ILE A 123 8.27 8.82 0.33
N PRO A 124 8.40 9.88 -0.50
CA PRO A 124 7.31 10.81 -0.73
C PRO A 124 6.09 10.20 -1.42
N PHE A 125 6.24 9.14 -2.21
CA PHE A 125 5.15 8.51 -2.96
C PHE A 125 4.96 7.05 -2.57
N VAL A 126 3.70 6.61 -2.41
CA VAL A 126 3.33 5.22 -2.15
C VAL A 126 2.13 4.82 -3.00
N VAL A 127 2.21 3.64 -3.61
CA VAL A 127 1.06 2.96 -4.23
C VAL A 127 0.80 1.67 -3.49
N GLN A 128 -0.40 1.53 -2.91
CA GLN A 128 -0.75 0.34 -2.14
C GLN A 128 -2.27 0.14 -2.03
N ASN A 129 -2.69 -1.05 -1.58
CA ASN A 129 -4.08 -1.33 -1.25
C ASN A 129 -4.58 -0.45 -0.09
N THR A 130 -5.88 -0.10 -0.11
CA THR A 130 -6.48 0.76 0.93
C THR A 130 -6.62 0.07 2.29
N ALA A 131 -6.69 -1.25 2.35
CA ALA A 131 -6.97 -1.98 3.59
C ALA A 131 -5.95 -1.76 4.73
N PRO A 132 -4.61 -1.73 4.52
CA PRO A 132 -3.65 -1.43 5.58
C PRO A 132 -3.78 0.01 6.11
N GLN A 133 -4.37 0.92 5.35
CA GLN A 133 -4.48 2.34 5.67
C GLN A 133 -5.45 2.62 6.83
N VAL A 134 -6.37 1.71 7.11
CA VAL A 134 -7.33 1.81 8.23
C VAL A 134 -6.65 2.04 9.57
N THR A 135 -5.44 1.53 9.77
CA THR A 135 -4.68 1.72 11.01
C THR A 135 -4.16 3.15 11.18
N PHE A 136 -4.09 3.93 10.11
CA PHE A 136 -3.65 5.33 10.07
C PHE A 136 -4.84 6.29 9.90
N MET A 137 -5.82 5.88 9.11
CA MET A 137 -7.00 6.65 8.71
C MET A 137 -8.25 5.78 8.87
N LYS A 138 -8.89 5.84 10.05
CA LYS A 138 -10.02 4.96 10.38
C LYS A 138 -11.18 5.03 9.37
N ASP A 139 -11.38 6.17 8.72
CA ASP A 139 -12.48 6.39 7.80
C ASP A 139 -12.28 5.68 6.45
N THR A 140 -11.05 5.22 6.12
CA THR A 140 -10.80 4.34 4.97
C THR A 140 -11.46 2.96 5.13
N ALA A 141 -11.91 2.60 6.34
CA ALA A 141 -12.68 1.39 6.59
C ALA A 141 -14.02 1.33 5.83
N VAL A 142 -14.48 2.43 5.24
CA VAL A 142 -15.65 2.44 4.36
C VAL A 142 -15.48 1.48 3.17
N PHE A 143 -14.24 1.26 2.71
CA PHE A 143 -13.92 0.32 1.64
C PHE A 143 -13.96 -1.16 2.06
N ASP A 144 -14.01 -1.42 3.38
CA ASP A 144 -13.99 -2.76 3.95
C ASP A 144 -15.41 -3.32 4.24
N MET A 145 -16.45 -2.72 3.65
CA MET A 145 -17.82 -3.26 3.65
C MET A 145 -17.88 -4.49 2.73
N PRO A 146 -17.92 -5.73 3.26
CA PRO A 146 -17.75 -6.92 2.43
C PRO A 146 -19.03 -7.28 1.67
N ALA A 147 -18.87 -7.80 0.45
CA ALA A 147 -19.97 -8.21 -0.44
C ALA A 147 -21.02 -7.10 -0.71
N LEU A 148 -20.55 -5.84 -0.74
CA LEU A 148 -21.41 -4.67 -0.99
C LEU A 148 -21.73 -4.49 -2.47
N PHE A 149 -20.76 -4.73 -3.36
CA PHE A 149 -20.87 -4.53 -4.80
C PHE A 149 -20.79 -5.84 -5.55
N ASP A 150 -21.53 -5.94 -6.64
CA ASP A 150 -21.54 -7.14 -7.50
C ASP A 150 -20.59 -7.00 -8.71
N ASN A 151 -20.19 -5.78 -9.08
CA ASN A 151 -19.27 -5.53 -10.18
C ASN A 151 -18.35 -4.34 -9.91
N ILE A 152 -17.25 -4.27 -10.67
CA ILE A 152 -16.21 -3.26 -10.44
C ILE A 152 -16.61 -1.87 -10.96
N ASP A 153 -17.50 -1.78 -11.94
CA ASP A 153 -17.95 -0.50 -12.48
C ASP A 153 -18.77 0.26 -11.43
N GLU A 154 -19.65 -0.42 -10.70
CA GLU A 154 -20.33 0.16 -9.53
C GLU A 154 -19.34 0.70 -8.50
N VAL A 155 -18.29 -0.07 -8.17
CA VAL A 155 -17.25 0.39 -7.24
C VAL A 155 -16.62 1.69 -7.74
N ARG A 156 -16.25 1.74 -9.02
CA ARG A 156 -15.65 2.94 -9.64
C ARG A 156 -16.57 4.14 -9.59
N GLU A 157 -17.88 3.95 -9.89
CA GLU A 157 -18.89 5.03 -9.82
C GLU A 157 -18.99 5.62 -8.41
N HIS A 158 -19.06 4.78 -7.38
CA HIS A 158 -19.14 5.21 -5.99
C HIS A 158 -17.84 5.88 -5.51
N VAL A 159 -16.68 5.32 -5.85
CA VAL A 159 -15.36 5.86 -5.49
C VAL A 159 -15.10 7.21 -6.19
N ASP A 160 -15.53 7.37 -7.45
CA ASP A 160 -15.34 8.60 -8.22
C ASP A 160 -16.40 9.68 -7.94
N ASN A 161 -17.39 9.41 -7.08
CA ASN A 161 -18.37 10.39 -6.66
C ASN A 161 -17.67 11.64 -6.11
N PRO A 162 -17.90 12.85 -6.67
CA PRO A 162 -17.15 14.05 -6.26
C PRO A 162 -17.30 14.43 -4.78
N LYS A 163 -18.48 14.14 -4.18
CA LYS A 163 -18.70 14.37 -2.75
C LYS A 163 -17.86 13.40 -1.92
N PHE A 164 -17.85 12.11 -2.30
CA PHE A 164 -17.05 11.09 -1.64
C PHE A 164 -15.55 11.40 -1.75
N MET A 165 -15.06 11.68 -2.96
CA MET A 165 -13.65 12.01 -3.19
C MET A 165 -13.19 13.22 -2.37
N LYS A 166 -14.04 14.25 -2.25
CA LYS A 166 -13.72 15.43 -1.44
C LYS A 166 -13.59 15.08 0.06
N LEU A 167 -14.46 14.21 0.57
CA LEU A 167 -14.39 13.75 1.97
C LEU A 167 -13.16 12.89 2.20
N MET A 168 -12.86 11.97 1.28
CA MET A 168 -11.67 11.13 1.38
C MET A 168 -10.38 11.96 1.28
N GLN A 169 -10.32 12.96 0.39
CA GLN A 169 -9.19 13.89 0.35
C GLN A 169 -8.92 14.53 1.72
N GLN A 170 -9.98 14.94 2.44
CA GLN A 170 -9.84 15.50 3.79
C GLN A 170 -9.31 14.45 4.78
N VAL A 171 -9.78 13.19 4.71
CA VAL A 171 -9.29 12.09 5.55
C VAL A 171 -7.80 11.88 5.39
N TYR A 172 -7.30 11.90 4.13
CA TYR A 172 -5.87 11.73 3.86
C TYR A 172 -5.07 12.96 4.33
N ASN A 173 -5.55 14.17 4.07
CA ASN A 173 -4.87 15.41 4.47
C ASN A 173 -4.74 15.51 6.00
N ASP A 174 -5.79 15.16 6.75
CA ASP A 174 -5.77 15.14 8.22
C ASP A 174 -4.75 14.14 8.78
N ALA A 175 -4.41 13.11 8.00
CA ALA A 175 -3.40 12.12 8.37
C ALA A 175 -1.97 12.48 7.90
N GLY A 176 -1.80 13.54 7.10
CA GLY A 176 -0.51 14.01 6.59
C GLY A 176 -0.16 13.48 5.20
N TYR A 177 -1.18 13.07 4.43
CA TYR A 177 -1.02 12.62 3.03
C TYR A 177 -1.89 13.45 2.09
N GLU A 178 -1.54 13.52 0.82
CA GLU A 178 -2.46 13.91 -0.26
C GLU A 178 -2.83 12.66 -1.06
N LEU A 179 -4.12 12.44 -1.27
CA LEU A 179 -4.64 11.37 -2.13
C LEU A 179 -4.58 11.84 -3.58
N LEU A 180 -3.84 11.13 -4.43
CA LEU A 180 -3.73 11.43 -5.86
C LEU A 180 -4.76 10.68 -6.71
N GLY A 181 -5.30 9.54 -6.23
CA GLY A 181 -6.38 8.83 -6.90
C GLY A 181 -6.49 7.37 -6.49
N TYR A 182 -7.61 6.74 -6.91
CA TYR A 182 -7.88 5.32 -6.72
C TYR A 182 -7.96 4.59 -8.06
N ALA A 183 -7.17 3.53 -8.20
CA ALA A 183 -7.35 2.48 -9.20
C ALA A 183 -7.84 1.19 -8.51
N ASP A 184 -7.96 0.10 -9.27
CA ASP A 184 -8.39 -1.21 -8.75
C ASP A 184 -7.70 -2.37 -9.48
N GLN A 185 -7.82 -3.58 -8.92
CA GLN A 185 -7.41 -4.85 -9.50
C GLN A 185 -8.54 -5.89 -9.49
N GLY A 186 -9.79 -5.43 -9.65
CA GLY A 186 -10.97 -6.28 -9.52
C GLY A 186 -11.26 -6.67 -8.08
N PHE A 187 -11.87 -7.84 -7.88
CA PHE A 187 -12.25 -8.33 -6.56
C PHE A 187 -11.20 -9.28 -5.97
N ARG A 188 -11.19 -9.35 -4.64
CA ARG A 188 -10.40 -10.29 -3.87
C ARG A 188 -11.13 -11.64 -3.80
N VAL A 189 -10.40 -12.70 -4.05
CA VAL A 189 -10.83 -14.09 -4.00
C VAL A 189 -9.97 -14.87 -2.99
N MET A 190 -10.47 -15.99 -2.48
CA MET A 190 -9.74 -16.83 -1.53
C MET A 190 -8.94 -17.88 -2.30
N THR A 191 -7.72 -18.24 -1.85
CA THR A 191 -7.07 -19.50 -2.24
C THR A 191 -6.92 -20.42 -1.04
N THR A 192 -7.02 -21.75 -1.26
CA THR A 192 -7.00 -22.75 -0.21
C THR A 192 -6.73 -24.14 -0.77
N ASN A 193 -6.30 -25.08 0.08
CA ASN A 193 -6.19 -26.51 -0.24
C ASN A 193 -7.43 -27.32 0.17
N LYS A 194 -8.48 -26.65 0.64
CA LYS A 194 -9.75 -27.27 0.99
C LYS A 194 -10.84 -26.83 0.02
N LYS A 195 -11.59 -27.79 -0.54
CA LYS A 195 -12.74 -27.46 -1.37
C LYS A 195 -13.82 -26.76 -0.54
N ILE A 196 -14.31 -25.63 -1.02
CA ILE A 196 -15.34 -24.81 -0.39
C ILE A 196 -16.60 -24.85 -1.25
N GLU A 197 -17.66 -25.45 -0.73
CA GLU A 197 -18.97 -25.56 -1.39
C GLU A 197 -20.10 -25.01 -0.50
N SER A 198 -19.82 -24.76 0.78
CA SER A 198 -20.77 -24.25 1.75
C SER A 198 -20.12 -23.32 2.77
N LEU A 199 -20.92 -22.53 3.48
CA LEU A 199 -20.43 -21.69 4.57
C LEU A 199 -19.67 -22.46 5.66
N ALA A 200 -20.08 -23.72 5.93
CA ALA A 200 -19.43 -24.56 6.94
C ALA A 200 -17.98 -24.94 6.57
N ASP A 201 -17.62 -24.88 5.29
CA ASP A 201 -16.30 -25.28 4.81
C ASP A 201 -15.22 -24.26 5.14
N PHE A 202 -15.56 -22.99 5.39
CA PHE A 202 -14.63 -21.97 5.86
C PHE A 202 -14.12 -22.23 7.28
N LYS A 203 -14.89 -23.02 8.06
CA LYS A 203 -14.61 -23.22 9.48
C LYS A 203 -13.22 -23.78 9.74
N GLY A 204 -12.49 -23.08 10.61
CA GLY A 204 -11.21 -23.49 11.16
C GLY A 204 -10.01 -23.27 10.24
N GLN A 205 -10.19 -22.79 9.01
CA GLN A 205 -9.08 -22.50 8.12
C GLN A 205 -8.26 -21.31 8.64
N LYS A 206 -6.96 -21.48 8.74
CA LYS A 206 -6.02 -20.42 9.07
C LYS A 206 -5.79 -19.59 7.83
N ILE A 207 -6.55 -18.52 7.69
CA ILE A 207 -6.45 -17.64 6.52
C ILE A 207 -5.58 -16.43 6.83
N ARG A 208 -4.62 -16.15 5.96
CA ARG A 208 -3.84 -14.93 6.04
C ARG A 208 -4.67 -13.74 5.55
N THR A 209 -4.60 -12.64 6.29
CA THR A 209 -5.15 -11.34 5.88
C THR A 209 -4.06 -10.26 5.92
N MET A 210 -4.35 -9.11 5.31
CA MET A 210 -3.62 -7.88 5.60
C MET A 210 -3.86 -7.45 7.05
N GLU A 211 -3.09 -6.48 7.54
CA GLU A 211 -3.26 -5.87 8.87
C GLU A 211 -4.51 -4.96 8.86
N ASN A 212 -5.68 -5.58 8.94
CA ASN A 212 -6.97 -4.89 8.92
C ASN A 212 -7.98 -5.64 9.80
N SER A 213 -8.55 -4.94 10.78
CA SER A 213 -9.48 -5.53 11.74
C SER A 213 -10.82 -5.95 11.11
N TYR A 214 -11.29 -5.27 10.07
CA TYR A 214 -12.54 -5.59 9.38
C TYR A 214 -12.38 -6.80 8.47
N HIS A 215 -11.24 -6.95 7.76
CA HIS A 215 -10.90 -8.18 7.05
C HIS A 215 -10.83 -9.38 8.00
N MET A 216 -10.21 -9.21 9.17
CA MET A 216 -10.20 -10.25 10.19
C MET A 216 -11.60 -10.57 10.71
N ALA A 217 -12.47 -9.55 10.90
CA ALA A 217 -13.85 -9.75 11.33
C ALA A 217 -14.66 -10.52 10.30
N TYR A 218 -14.51 -10.21 9.02
CA TYR A 218 -15.14 -10.95 7.92
C TYR A 218 -14.82 -12.45 7.97
N TRP A 219 -13.56 -12.81 7.97
CA TRP A 219 -13.18 -14.23 8.00
C TRP A 219 -13.57 -14.94 9.29
N LYS A 220 -13.57 -14.24 10.44
CA LYS A 220 -14.10 -14.77 11.70
C LYS A 220 -15.59 -15.02 11.63
N ALA A 221 -16.38 -14.14 11.01
CA ALA A 221 -17.82 -14.32 10.84
C ALA A 221 -18.13 -15.59 10.03
N LEU A 222 -17.28 -15.94 9.05
CA LEU A 222 -17.40 -17.20 8.30
C LEU A 222 -16.83 -18.43 9.05
N GLY A 223 -16.34 -18.24 10.28
CA GLY A 223 -15.78 -19.32 11.12
C GLY A 223 -14.32 -19.68 10.85
N ALA A 224 -13.63 -18.94 9.98
CA ALA A 224 -12.20 -19.10 9.76
C ALA A 224 -11.37 -18.51 10.90
N SER A 225 -10.05 -18.75 10.88
CA SER A 225 -9.06 -18.25 11.83
C SER A 225 -8.11 -17.29 11.13
N PRO A 226 -8.46 -16.01 10.97
CA PRO A 226 -7.61 -15.05 10.29
C PRO A 226 -6.35 -14.72 11.08
N THR A 227 -5.24 -14.62 10.37
CA THR A 227 -3.92 -14.26 10.91
C THR A 227 -3.35 -13.11 10.06
N PRO A 228 -3.15 -11.91 10.63
CA PRO A 228 -2.51 -10.82 9.91
C PRO A 228 -1.02 -11.14 9.71
N MET A 229 -0.51 -10.85 8.50
CA MET A 229 0.88 -11.14 8.13
C MET A 229 1.30 -10.22 6.98
N THR A 230 2.55 -9.77 6.96
CA THR A 230 3.12 -9.02 5.83
C THR A 230 3.07 -9.84 4.54
N PHE A 231 2.91 -9.15 3.39
CA PHE A 231 2.73 -9.86 2.11
C PHE A 231 3.93 -10.72 1.72
N SER A 232 5.15 -10.26 2.00
CA SER A 232 6.39 -10.98 1.72
C SER A 232 6.53 -12.35 2.40
N GLU A 233 5.75 -12.59 3.47
CA GLU A 233 5.78 -13.85 4.23
C GLU A 233 4.74 -14.88 3.73
N VAL A 234 3.78 -14.45 2.87
CA VAL A 234 2.60 -15.27 2.52
C VAL A 234 2.98 -16.55 1.80
N TYR A 235 3.80 -16.47 0.74
CA TYR A 235 4.20 -17.66 -0.03
C TYR A 235 4.86 -18.73 0.86
N ILE A 236 5.80 -18.30 1.70
CA ILE A 236 6.48 -19.21 2.63
C ILE A 236 5.52 -19.73 3.70
N GLY A 237 4.59 -18.90 4.17
CA GLY A 237 3.53 -19.31 5.11
C GLY A 237 2.65 -20.42 4.57
N LEU A 238 2.22 -20.32 3.30
CA LEU A 238 1.47 -21.37 2.60
C LEU A 238 2.33 -22.63 2.39
N GLN A 239 3.56 -22.48 1.90
CA GLN A 239 4.46 -23.59 1.65
C GLN A 239 4.78 -24.39 2.91
N GLN A 240 4.92 -23.74 4.06
CA GLN A 240 5.21 -24.37 5.34
C GLN A 240 3.96 -24.83 6.11
N GLY A 241 2.73 -24.50 5.62
CA GLY A 241 1.48 -24.83 6.28
C GLY A 241 1.25 -24.07 7.60
N THR A 242 1.92 -22.94 7.82
CA THR A 242 1.62 -22.05 8.96
C THR A 242 0.29 -21.33 8.76
N ILE A 243 -0.11 -21.12 7.53
CA ILE A 243 -1.43 -20.69 7.07
C ILE A 243 -1.94 -21.71 6.05
N ASP A 244 -3.28 -21.91 6.01
CA ASP A 244 -3.95 -22.85 5.11
C ASP A 244 -4.48 -22.17 3.84
N ALA A 245 -4.69 -20.87 3.93
CA ALA A 245 -5.37 -20.05 2.93
C ALA A 245 -4.88 -18.60 2.95
N GLN A 246 -5.15 -17.89 1.85
CA GLN A 246 -4.98 -16.43 1.74
C GLN A 246 -6.08 -15.86 0.83
N GLU A 247 -6.16 -14.53 0.73
CA GLU A 247 -7.10 -13.82 -0.13
C GLU A 247 -6.40 -12.66 -0.84
N ASN A 248 -6.56 -12.57 -2.14
CA ASN A 248 -6.01 -11.54 -3.01
C ASN A 248 -6.73 -11.54 -4.38
N PRO A 249 -6.58 -10.51 -5.20
CA PRO A 249 -7.05 -10.56 -6.58
C PRO A 249 -6.22 -11.54 -7.43
N TYR A 250 -6.78 -11.99 -8.55
CA TYR A 250 -6.17 -12.94 -9.46
C TYR A 250 -4.75 -12.58 -9.90
N GLU A 251 -4.50 -11.29 -10.14
CA GLU A 251 -3.18 -10.83 -10.54
C GLU A 251 -2.10 -11.09 -9.48
N VAL A 252 -2.39 -10.75 -8.22
CA VAL A 252 -1.46 -10.97 -7.11
C VAL A 252 -1.22 -12.46 -6.89
N ILE A 253 -2.28 -13.29 -7.03
CA ILE A 253 -2.16 -14.75 -6.94
C ILE A 253 -1.20 -15.28 -8.01
N VAL A 254 -1.28 -14.78 -9.25
CA VAL A 254 -0.42 -15.22 -10.36
C VAL A 254 0.99 -14.66 -10.21
N SER A 255 1.14 -13.37 -9.99
CA SER A 255 2.45 -12.72 -9.97
C SER A 255 3.34 -13.22 -8.83
N ASN A 256 2.74 -13.60 -7.69
CA ASN A 256 3.46 -14.20 -6.58
C ASN A 256 3.36 -15.73 -6.53
N LYS A 257 2.85 -16.35 -7.60
CA LYS A 257 2.73 -17.81 -7.77
C LYS A 257 2.04 -18.51 -6.61
N LEU A 258 1.09 -17.85 -5.96
CA LEU A 258 0.39 -18.42 -4.79
C LEU A 258 -0.40 -19.67 -5.16
N TYR A 259 -0.85 -19.77 -6.43
CA TYR A 259 -1.53 -20.94 -6.98
C TYR A 259 -0.68 -22.23 -6.95
N GLU A 260 0.67 -22.12 -6.94
CA GLU A 260 1.55 -23.28 -6.82
C GLU A 260 1.44 -24.00 -5.46
N GLN A 261 0.92 -23.32 -4.45
CA GLN A 261 0.75 -23.81 -3.08
C GLN A 261 -0.70 -24.07 -2.73
N GLN A 262 -1.65 -23.90 -3.67
CA GLN A 262 -3.09 -23.91 -3.40
C GLN A 262 -3.85 -24.67 -4.49
N ASP A 263 -4.66 -25.67 -4.09
CA ASP A 263 -5.44 -26.51 -5.00
C ASP A 263 -6.66 -25.77 -5.57
N TYR A 264 -7.18 -24.77 -4.85
CA TYR A 264 -8.42 -24.08 -5.19
C TYR A 264 -8.26 -22.57 -5.11
N VAL A 265 -8.91 -21.89 -6.07
CA VAL A 265 -9.33 -20.47 -5.96
C VAL A 265 -10.84 -20.48 -5.76
N VAL A 266 -11.32 -19.81 -4.72
CA VAL A 266 -12.75 -19.68 -4.42
C VAL A 266 -13.18 -18.24 -4.70
N GLU A 267 -14.11 -18.06 -5.61
CA GLU A 267 -14.64 -16.76 -6.01
C GLU A 267 -15.57 -16.18 -4.94
N THR A 268 -14.98 -15.80 -3.82
CA THR A 268 -15.71 -15.14 -2.74
C THR A 268 -16.10 -13.70 -3.10
N ASN A 269 -15.36 -13.04 -3.98
CA ASN A 269 -15.56 -11.66 -4.46
C ASN A 269 -15.96 -10.69 -3.33
N HIS A 270 -15.35 -10.90 -2.16
CA HIS A 270 -15.81 -10.32 -0.90
C HIS A 270 -15.49 -8.84 -0.73
N LEU A 271 -14.45 -8.33 -1.40
CA LEU A 271 -14.05 -6.92 -1.36
C LEU A 271 -13.43 -6.51 -2.69
N PRO A 272 -13.65 -5.29 -3.17
CA PRO A 272 -12.84 -4.73 -4.25
C PRO A 272 -11.39 -4.54 -3.78
N HIS A 273 -10.44 -4.77 -4.67
CA HIS A 273 -9.03 -4.47 -4.40
C HIS A 273 -8.71 -3.06 -4.89
N LEU A 274 -9.08 -2.08 -4.10
CA LEU A 274 -8.76 -0.68 -4.39
C LEU A 274 -7.29 -0.38 -4.10
N ILE A 275 -6.68 0.39 -4.99
CA ILE A 275 -5.29 0.83 -4.93
C ILE A 275 -5.29 2.35 -4.86
N SER A 276 -4.68 2.93 -3.84
CA SER A 276 -4.44 4.38 -3.75
C SER A 276 -3.02 4.73 -4.17
N LEU A 277 -2.87 5.80 -4.93
CA LEU A 277 -1.62 6.54 -5.07
C LEU A 277 -1.70 7.73 -4.12
N ILE A 278 -0.76 7.80 -3.20
CA ILE A 278 -0.67 8.86 -2.19
C ILE A 278 0.71 9.51 -2.22
N VAL A 279 0.77 10.74 -1.77
CA VAL A 279 2.00 11.50 -1.58
C VAL A 279 2.03 12.14 -0.19
N SER A 280 3.21 12.34 0.38
CA SER A 280 3.40 13.13 1.60
C SER A 280 2.86 14.54 1.41
N ASP A 281 1.98 15.00 2.31
CA ASP A 281 1.42 16.36 2.26
C ASP A 281 2.53 17.41 2.45
N GLU A 282 3.44 17.19 3.40
CA GLU A 282 4.60 18.07 3.63
C GLU A 282 5.50 18.16 2.39
N PHE A 283 5.77 17.01 1.75
CA PHE A 283 6.54 16.98 0.51
C PHE A 283 5.85 17.77 -0.61
N MET A 284 4.55 17.55 -0.82
CA MET A 284 3.76 18.24 -1.85
C MET A 284 3.78 19.76 -1.65
N GLN A 285 3.58 20.22 -0.41
CA GLN A 285 3.63 21.65 -0.07
C GLN A 285 5.01 22.28 -0.30
N GLY A 286 6.09 21.50 -0.29
CA GLY A 286 7.45 21.92 -0.60
C GLY A 286 7.75 22.12 -2.09
N LEU A 287 6.87 21.66 -2.98
CA LEU A 287 7.01 21.77 -4.43
C LEU A 287 6.42 23.08 -4.97
N SER A 288 6.91 23.54 -6.14
CA SER A 288 6.28 24.65 -6.85
C SER A 288 4.88 24.27 -7.36
N ASP A 289 4.02 25.28 -7.61
CA ASP A 289 2.68 25.07 -8.16
C ASP A 289 2.72 24.28 -9.48
N GLU A 290 3.70 24.53 -10.35
CA GLU A 290 3.92 23.80 -11.59
C GLU A 290 4.23 22.32 -11.34
N GLN A 291 5.12 22.02 -10.40
CA GLN A 291 5.48 20.64 -10.04
C GLN A 291 4.29 19.90 -9.44
N GLN A 292 3.53 20.52 -8.55
CA GLN A 292 2.30 19.97 -7.98
C GLN A 292 1.26 19.66 -9.06
N GLN A 293 1.09 20.56 -10.02
CA GLN A 293 0.15 20.35 -11.13
C GLN A 293 0.57 19.17 -12.00
N ILE A 294 1.86 19.05 -12.34
CA ILE A 294 2.41 17.91 -13.10
C ILE A 294 2.12 16.60 -12.36
N ILE A 295 2.34 16.52 -11.05
CA ILE A 295 2.09 15.32 -10.25
C ILE A 295 0.61 14.93 -10.29
N ARG A 296 -0.31 15.89 -10.10
CA ARG A 296 -1.76 15.61 -10.12
C ARG A 296 -2.24 15.19 -11.52
N GLU A 297 -1.75 15.82 -12.59
CA GLU A 297 -2.09 15.46 -13.97
C GLU A 297 -1.55 14.07 -14.34
N ALA A 298 -0.31 13.78 -13.98
CA ALA A 298 0.31 12.46 -14.16
C ALA A 298 -0.48 11.37 -13.43
N ALA A 299 -0.90 11.63 -12.19
CA ALA A 299 -1.67 10.67 -11.38
C ALA A 299 -3.05 10.37 -11.99
N GLU A 300 -3.75 11.38 -12.51
CA GLU A 300 -5.05 11.17 -13.17
C GLU A 300 -4.90 10.31 -14.44
N THR A 301 -3.90 10.59 -15.28
CA THR A 301 -3.60 9.79 -16.47
C THR A 301 -3.24 8.34 -16.09
N ALA A 302 -2.41 8.17 -15.07
CA ALA A 302 -1.98 6.86 -14.60
C ALA A 302 -3.15 6.04 -14.00
N LYS A 303 -4.06 6.69 -13.27
CA LYS A 303 -5.27 6.07 -12.72
C LYS A 303 -6.15 5.46 -13.82
N GLN A 304 -6.45 6.23 -14.86
CA GLN A 304 -7.27 5.76 -15.98
C GLN A 304 -6.60 4.57 -16.69
N TYR A 305 -5.31 4.69 -16.99
CA TYR A 305 -4.56 3.61 -17.60
C TYR A 305 -4.52 2.33 -16.73
N ALA A 306 -4.36 2.48 -15.42
CA ALA A 306 -4.35 1.34 -14.49
C ALA A 306 -5.70 0.60 -14.50
N ARG A 307 -6.84 1.31 -14.53
CA ARG A 307 -8.18 0.71 -14.62
C ARG A 307 -8.38 -0.04 -15.95
N GLU A 308 -7.97 0.54 -17.06
CA GLU A 308 -7.99 -0.13 -18.38
C GLU A 308 -7.18 -1.43 -18.33
N GLN A 309 -5.98 -1.39 -17.76
CA GLN A 309 -5.13 -2.57 -17.62
C GLN A 309 -5.73 -3.61 -16.66
N SER A 310 -6.43 -3.20 -15.61
CA SER A 310 -7.16 -4.12 -14.73
C SER A 310 -8.18 -4.94 -15.52
N ASP A 311 -9.00 -4.27 -16.33
CA ASP A 311 -10.05 -4.93 -17.13
C ASP A 311 -9.47 -5.91 -18.17
N GLU A 312 -8.39 -5.52 -18.84
CA GLU A 312 -7.78 -6.32 -19.90
C GLU A 312 -7.07 -7.58 -19.39
N ARG A 313 -6.56 -7.57 -18.15
CA ARG A 313 -5.61 -8.59 -17.67
C ARG A 313 -6.25 -9.73 -16.87
N ILE A 314 -7.40 -9.53 -16.24
CA ILE A 314 -8.03 -10.51 -15.34
C ILE A 314 -8.24 -11.86 -16.03
N ALA A 315 -8.79 -11.88 -17.24
CA ALA A 315 -9.07 -13.12 -17.97
C ALA A 315 -7.80 -13.96 -18.24
N SER A 316 -6.67 -13.31 -18.53
CA SER A 316 -5.39 -13.99 -18.77
C SER A 316 -4.81 -14.59 -17.49
N LYS A 317 -5.02 -13.93 -16.35
CA LYS A 317 -4.58 -14.44 -15.04
C LYS A 317 -5.42 -15.62 -14.58
N ILE A 318 -6.74 -15.57 -14.77
CA ILE A 318 -7.64 -16.72 -14.56
C ILE A 318 -7.15 -17.92 -15.36
N LYS A 319 -6.91 -17.74 -16.65
CA LYS A 319 -6.40 -18.81 -17.52
C LYS A 319 -5.06 -19.38 -17.02
N THR A 320 -4.14 -18.56 -16.55
CA THR A 320 -2.85 -19.03 -15.99
C THR A 320 -3.07 -19.97 -14.80
N ILE A 321 -4.01 -19.63 -13.92
CA ILE A 321 -4.36 -20.45 -12.76
C ILE A 321 -4.99 -21.78 -13.18
N GLU A 322 -5.94 -21.76 -14.14
CA GLU A 322 -6.56 -22.98 -14.68
C GLU A 322 -5.53 -23.89 -15.36
N ASP A 323 -4.64 -23.31 -16.19
CA ASP A 323 -3.58 -24.06 -16.89
C ASP A 323 -2.56 -24.69 -15.91
N SER A 324 -2.44 -24.18 -14.68
CA SER A 324 -1.60 -24.75 -13.62
C SER A 324 -2.21 -26.00 -12.96
N GLY A 325 -3.52 -26.24 -13.16
CA GLY A 325 -4.29 -27.30 -12.53
C GLY A 325 -5.01 -26.91 -11.24
N THR A 326 -4.85 -25.66 -10.77
CA THR A 326 -5.62 -25.11 -9.65
C THR A 326 -7.08 -24.93 -10.08
N GLN A 327 -8.02 -25.45 -9.29
CA GLN A 327 -9.44 -25.41 -9.63
C GLN A 327 -10.07 -24.11 -9.16
N ILE A 328 -10.86 -23.47 -10.02
CA ILE A 328 -11.65 -22.29 -9.65
C ILE A 328 -13.04 -22.74 -9.24
N ILE A 329 -13.50 -22.29 -8.08
CA ILE A 329 -14.81 -22.59 -7.50
C ILE A 329 -15.63 -21.32 -7.46
N THR A 330 -16.71 -21.29 -8.24
CA THR A 330 -17.74 -20.26 -8.12
C THR A 330 -18.73 -20.69 -7.03
N LEU A 331 -18.95 -19.86 -6.03
CA LEU A 331 -19.92 -20.10 -4.98
C LEU A 331 -21.36 -19.94 -5.51
N SER A 332 -22.30 -20.70 -4.97
CA SER A 332 -23.71 -20.54 -5.31
C SER A 332 -24.29 -19.25 -4.72
N ASP A 333 -25.36 -18.73 -5.33
CA ASP A 333 -26.09 -17.55 -4.85
C ASP A 333 -26.56 -17.75 -3.39
N GLU A 334 -26.93 -18.98 -3.02
CA GLU A 334 -27.34 -19.31 -1.65
C GLU A 334 -26.19 -19.10 -0.65
N VAL A 335 -24.95 -19.48 -1.01
CA VAL A 335 -23.77 -19.29 -0.16
C VAL A 335 -23.42 -17.81 -0.09
N HIS A 336 -23.49 -17.07 -1.19
CA HIS A 336 -23.30 -15.63 -1.19
C HIS A 336 -24.30 -14.89 -0.28
N GLU A 337 -25.58 -15.27 -0.32
CA GLU A 337 -26.60 -14.71 0.57
C GLU A 337 -26.35 -15.05 2.05
N GLN A 338 -25.86 -16.25 2.34
CA GLN A 338 -25.45 -16.61 3.70
C GLN A 338 -24.26 -15.77 4.16
N ILE A 339 -23.26 -15.55 3.31
CA ILE A 339 -22.11 -14.68 3.57
C ILE A 339 -22.58 -13.24 3.86
N ARG A 340 -23.47 -12.68 3.02
CA ARG A 340 -24.01 -11.32 3.24
C ARG A 340 -24.70 -11.17 4.60
N LYS A 341 -25.41 -12.19 5.06
CA LYS A 341 -26.05 -12.18 6.40
C LYS A 341 -25.02 -12.15 7.52
N GLU A 342 -23.94 -12.93 7.41
CA GLU A 342 -22.87 -12.93 8.40
C GLU A 342 -22.07 -11.62 8.41
N CYS A 343 -22.16 -10.81 7.34
CA CYS A 343 -21.50 -9.50 7.23
C CYS A 343 -22.22 -8.37 8.00
N GLN A 344 -23.48 -8.52 8.39
CA GLN A 344 -24.27 -7.45 9.02
C GLN A 344 -23.57 -6.79 10.24
N PRO A 345 -22.99 -7.53 11.18
CA PRO A 345 -22.27 -6.93 12.31
C PRO A 345 -21.03 -6.10 11.88
N ILE A 346 -20.46 -6.39 10.70
CA ILE A 346 -19.31 -5.67 10.17
C ILE A 346 -19.78 -4.32 9.61
N TYR A 347 -20.90 -4.30 8.88
CA TYR A 347 -21.53 -3.06 8.41
C TYR A 347 -21.86 -2.14 9.58
N GLU A 348 -22.57 -2.64 10.60
CA GLU A 348 -22.91 -1.88 11.82
C GLU A 348 -21.65 -1.33 12.52
N SER A 349 -20.56 -2.10 12.51
CA SER A 349 -19.29 -1.66 13.09
C SER A 349 -18.64 -0.56 12.27
N ILE A 350 -18.67 -0.65 10.93
CA ILE A 350 -18.11 0.37 10.04
C ILE A 350 -18.95 1.64 10.13
N GLU A 351 -20.26 1.56 10.03
CA GLU A 351 -21.19 2.71 10.14
C GLU A 351 -21.03 3.45 11.48
N LYS A 352 -20.72 2.73 12.56
CA LYS A 352 -20.48 3.32 13.88
C LYS A 352 -19.14 4.04 13.98
N ASN A 353 -18.11 3.57 13.32
CA ASN A 353 -16.72 4.01 13.49
C ASN A 353 -16.27 5.01 12.40
N VAL A 354 -16.83 4.92 11.22
CA VAL A 354 -16.60 5.82 10.08
C VAL A 354 -17.53 7.01 10.17
N SER A 355 -17.12 8.17 9.66
CA SER A 355 -17.99 9.35 9.54
C SER A 355 -19.23 9.03 8.73
N SER A 356 -20.42 9.38 9.26
CA SER A 356 -21.70 9.16 8.55
C SER A 356 -21.73 9.83 7.18
N ASP A 357 -21.15 11.02 7.04
CA ASP A 357 -21.09 11.74 5.75
C ASP A 357 -20.29 10.95 4.69
N ILE A 358 -19.26 10.21 5.11
CA ILE A 358 -18.46 9.36 4.23
C ILE A 358 -19.25 8.12 3.85
N VAL A 359 -19.86 7.44 4.82
CA VAL A 359 -20.70 6.26 4.58
C VAL A 359 -21.86 6.62 3.63
N ASP A 360 -22.57 7.71 3.92
CA ASP A 360 -23.68 8.18 3.08
C ASP A 360 -23.21 8.52 1.66
N ALA A 361 -22.06 9.20 1.53
CA ALA A 361 -21.51 9.55 0.23
C ALA A 361 -21.02 8.33 -0.58
N TYR A 362 -20.53 7.28 0.10
CA TYR A 362 -20.08 6.04 -0.52
C TYR A 362 -21.25 5.14 -0.95
N LEU A 363 -22.34 5.12 -0.19
CA LEU A 363 -23.50 4.28 -0.47
C LEU A 363 -24.55 4.95 -1.39
N THR A 364 -24.44 6.26 -1.64
CA THR A 364 -25.41 7.02 -2.44
C THR A 364 -24.78 7.40 -3.78
N GLN A 365 -25.49 7.12 -4.88
CA GLN A 365 -25.14 7.60 -6.22
C GLN A 365 -25.48 9.09 -6.43
#